data_2f821b5bfe2f688fdcba76fa054dc1dd
#
_entry.id   2f821b5bfe2f688fdcba76fa054dc1dd
#
_cell.length_a   1.000
_cell.length_b   1.000
_cell.length_c   1.000
_cell.angle_alpha   90.00
_cell.angle_beta   90.00
_cell.angle_gamma   90.00
#
_symmetry.space_group_name_H-M   'P 1'
#
loop_
_entity.id
_entity.type
_entity.pdbx_description
1 polymer ?
#
loop_
_entity_poly.entity_id
_entity_poly.type
_entity_poly.pdbx_seq_one_letter_code
_entity_poly.pdbx_strand_id
1 'polypeptide(L)'
;MVIKVFLLGAGNRGTIYSEYIAEHSDIIELVGVADPNKVRAEKILNLHHLSESAYFSDWEDFCQQEIEVDAVIISLPDNLHFKAAKYCISAGYHCLLEKPIATNPVEVKELVTLAEQTDKVIQVCHVLRYSPFYQKIKQLLDKNILGEIISVEMAENVSYYHYAHSYIRGNWANRDQTAPMILTKCSHDLDLMIWLLRAQPKYLSSFGNLHYFGKKNKPDGAPSHCTDGCPIAATCPYYAPRIYLDIEPLLHANRNDAGFAERTFINLALKYPRLKNVFPFSQINSYDGWPVNVITEDPTYANRLSAIQTGPYGRCVYDVDEHNVIDNQVVSLLFDNEVTVSFRLIGHSSEEERTIRIDGTLGTLKGRFSFTGNHLELIDKLSGDHSTLINHAIKGGHGGGDQGIMDDFVANIQDPSRPVQTSLTHSSISHMMAFAADLSRLTSETVEFVKFRENV
;
A
#
# COMPACT_ATOMS: atom_id res chain seq x y z
N MET A 1 10.18 -11.91 27.93
CA MET A 1 11.42 -11.32 27.34
C MET A 1 10.96 -10.21 26.41
N VAL A 2 11.51 -9.00 26.52
CA VAL A 2 11.21 -7.91 25.59
C VAL A 2 11.97 -8.17 24.31
N ILE A 3 11.29 -8.08 23.16
CA ILE A 3 11.88 -8.34 21.84
C ILE A 3 12.62 -7.08 21.40
N LYS A 4 13.93 -7.20 21.16
CA LYS A 4 14.77 -6.09 20.66
C LYS A 4 14.69 -6.00 19.15
N VAL A 5 14.30 -4.84 18.63
CA VAL A 5 14.07 -4.61 17.19
C VAL A 5 14.94 -3.50 16.66
N PHE A 6 15.50 -3.70 15.47
CA PHE A 6 16.14 -2.64 14.67
C PHE A 6 15.26 -2.27 13.48
N LEU A 7 15.17 -0.97 13.16
CA LEU A 7 14.35 -0.45 12.08
C LEU A 7 15.20 0.00 10.89
N LEU A 8 15.01 -0.61 9.74
CA LEU A 8 15.59 -0.18 8.46
C LEU A 8 14.55 0.61 7.67
N GLY A 9 14.77 1.93 7.56
CA GLY A 9 13.89 2.89 6.91
C GLY A 9 12.95 3.61 7.87
N ALA A 10 13.11 4.93 8.00
CA ALA A 10 12.28 5.85 8.80
C ALA A 10 11.22 6.58 7.95
N GLY A 11 10.78 5.96 6.84
CA GLY A 11 9.69 6.46 6.01
C GLY A 11 8.33 6.30 6.68
N ASN A 12 7.25 6.55 5.93
CA ASN A 12 5.88 6.46 6.44
C ASN A 12 5.59 5.11 7.12
N ARG A 13 6.03 3.98 6.50
CA ARG A 13 5.81 2.65 7.07
C ARG A 13 6.62 2.41 8.34
N GLY A 14 7.91 2.77 8.32
CA GLY A 14 8.78 2.68 9.49
C GLY A 14 8.26 3.50 10.66
N THR A 15 7.73 4.70 10.42
CA THR A 15 7.10 5.53 11.46
C THR A 15 5.90 4.83 12.11
N ILE A 16 5.00 4.23 11.33
CA ILE A 16 3.83 3.51 11.85
C ILE A 16 4.25 2.34 12.74
N TYR A 17 5.26 1.55 12.33
CA TYR A 17 5.77 0.45 13.16
C TYR A 17 6.49 0.94 14.41
N SER A 18 7.21 2.05 14.30
CA SER A 18 7.86 2.70 15.43
C SER A 18 6.85 3.19 16.47
N GLU A 19 5.72 3.78 16.04
CA GLU A 19 4.63 4.20 16.93
C GLU A 19 4.03 2.99 17.68
N TYR A 20 3.78 1.88 17.00
CA TYR A 20 3.34 0.64 17.65
C TYR A 20 4.33 0.18 18.73
N ILE A 21 5.63 0.17 18.43
CA ILE A 21 6.67 -0.23 19.39
C ILE A 21 6.68 0.68 20.61
N ALA A 22 6.51 1.99 20.42
CA ALA A 22 6.45 2.94 21.54
C ALA A 22 5.24 2.71 22.45
N GLU A 23 4.09 2.34 21.87
CA GLU A 23 2.86 2.01 22.62
C GLU A 23 2.93 0.66 23.37
N HIS A 24 3.82 -0.26 22.95
CA HIS A 24 3.94 -1.62 23.48
C HIS A 24 5.34 -1.93 24.02
N SER A 25 5.97 -0.94 24.64
CA SER A 25 7.37 -1.00 25.12
C SER A 25 7.63 -2.06 26.22
N ASP A 26 6.59 -2.64 26.78
CA ASP A 26 6.64 -3.76 27.74
C ASP A 26 6.93 -5.12 27.08
N ILE A 27 6.67 -5.27 25.78
CA ILE A 27 6.84 -6.52 25.03
C ILE A 27 7.83 -6.42 23.87
N ILE A 28 8.04 -5.23 23.30
CA ILE A 28 8.93 -4.96 22.17
C ILE A 28 9.60 -3.60 22.33
N GLU A 29 10.91 -3.51 22.06
CA GLU A 29 11.67 -2.26 22.16
C GLU A 29 12.48 -1.99 20.92
N LEU A 30 12.52 -0.73 20.47
CA LEU A 30 13.39 -0.28 19.40
C LEU A 30 14.78 0.01 19.97
N VAL A 31 15.82 -0.53 19.34
CA VAL A 31 17.22 -0.32 19.77
C VAL A 31 18.02 0.55 18.79
N GLY A 32 17.52 0.79 17.61
CA GLY A 32 18.16 1.67 16.63
C GLY A 32 17.38 1.80 15.32
N VAL A 33 17.80 2.76 14.51
CA VAL A 33 17.18 3.09 13.22
C VAL A 33 18.23 3.46 12.19
N ALA A 34 18.04 2.98 10.95
CA ALA A 34 18.83 3.36 9.79
C ALA A 34 17.96 4.07 8.75
N ASP A 35 18.32 5.30 8.36
CA ASP A 35 17.68 6.07 7.29
C ASP A 35 18.61 7.17 6.80
N PRO A 36 18.80 7.40 5.49
CA PRO A 36 19.64 8.48 4.97
C PRO A 36 19.11 9.88 5.32
N ASN A 37 17.82 9.99 5.64
CA ASN A 37 17.23 11.25 6.11
C ASN A 37 17.30 11.34 7.63
N LYS A 38 18.32 12.04 8.11
CA LYS A 38 18.56 12.24 9.55
C LYS A 38 17.36 12.83 10.28
N VAL A 39 16.61 13.74 9.65
CA VAL A 39 15.42 14.38 10.28
C VAL A 39 14.32 13.36 10.57
N ARG A 40 14.11 12.39 9.68
CA ARG A 40 13.16 11.29 9.91
C ARG A 40 13.63 10.37 11.03
N ALA A 41 14.90 9.99 10.98
CA ALA A 41 15.49 9.15 12.02
C ALA A 41 15.44 9.82 13.40
N GLU A 42 15.74 11.10 13.50
CA GLU A 42 15.68 11.88 14.78
C GLU A 42 14.28 11.89 15.40
N LYS A 43 13.21 11.95 14.58
CA LYS A 43 11.83 11.84 15.10
C LYS A 43 11.60 10.51 15.80
N ILE A 44 12.10 9.41 15.22
CA ILE A 44 12.01 8.07 15.78
C ILE A 44 12.89 7.91 17.02
N LEU A 45 14.14 8.37 16.96
CA LEU A 45 15.04 8.36 18.14
C LEU A 45 14.42 9.08 19.33
N ASN A 46 13.85 10.28 19.10
CA ASN A 46 13.19 11.05 20.14
C ASN A 46 11.96 10.34 20.71
N LEU A 47 11.15 9.70 19.87
CA LEU A 47 9.97 8.94 20.29
C LEU A 47 10.34 7.80 21.25
N HIS A 48 11.49 7.14 21.01
CA HIS A 48 11.96 6.01 21.80
C HIS A 48 13.02 6.38 22.84
N HIS A 49 13.31 7.68 23.05
CA HIS A 49 14.34 8.17 23.96
C HIS A 49 15.73 7.56 23.73
N LEU A 50 16.05 7.26 22.46
CA LEU A 50 17.33 6.71 22.03
C LEU A 50 18.37 7.82 21.84
N SER A 51 19.63 7.48 22.09
CA SER A 51 20.76 8.39 21.84
C SER A 51 21.14 8.40 20.34
N GLU A 52 21.91 9.42 19.94
CA GLU A 52 22.40 9.53 18.56
C GLU A 52 23.28 8.33 18.12
N SER A 53 23.86 7.58 19.05
CA SER A 53 24.61 6.36 18.74
C SER A 53 23.75 5.20 18.21
N ALA A 54 22.42 5.29 18.33
CA ALA A 54 21.46 4.34 17.77
C ALA A 54 21.02 4.70 16.34
N TYR A 55 21.57 5.79 15.76
CA TYR A 55 21.30 6.24 14.40
C TYR A 55 22.37 5.75 13.43
N PHE A 56 21.93 5.28 12.28
CA PHE A 56 22.77 4.90 11.14
C PHE A 56 22.28 5.63 9.89
N SER A 57 23.19 6.14 9.08
CA SER A 57 22.85 6.85 7.84
C SER A 57 22.50 5.90 6.69
N ASP A 58 22.95 4.66 6.77
CA ASP A 58 22.66 3.62 5.78
C ASP A 58 22.31 2.30 6.47
N TRP A 59 21.43 1.50 5.85
CA TRP A 59 21.10 0.18 6.34
C TRP A 59 22.32 -0.79 6.27
N GLU A 60 23.26 -0.56 5.34
CA GLU A 60 24.49 -1.35 5.23
C GLU A 60 25.42 -1.12 6.45
N ASP A 61 25.36 0.04 7.09
CA ASP A 61 26.13 0.32 8.31
C ASP A 61 25.66 -0.57 9.48
N PHE A 62 24.35 -0.84 9.57
CA PHE A 62 23.80 -1.82 10.51
C PHE A 62 24.40 -3.21 10.30
N CYS A 63 24.57 -3.63 9.05
CA CYS A 63 25.14 -4.93 8.70
C CYS A 63 26.61 -5.11 9.13
N GLN A 64 27.33 -4.03 9.34
CA GLN A 64 28.77 -4.07 9.70
C GLN A 64 28.99 -4.04 11.20
N GLN A 65 27.94 -3.88 12.00
CA GLN A 65 28.05 -3.77 13.45
C GLN A 65 27.40 -4.96 14.16
N GLU A 66 28.01 -5.42 15.23
CA GLU A 66 27.46 -6.45 16.11
C GLU A 66 26.46 -5.82 17.07
N ILE A 67 25.22 -5.54 16.58
CA ILE A 67 24.14 -5.04 17.39
C ILE A 67 23.30 -6.23 17.85
N GLU A 68 23.11 -6.37 19.16
CA GLU A 68 22.29 -7.44 19.74
C GLU A 68 20.81 -7.11 19.51
N VAL A 69 20.18 -7.78 18.53
CA VAL A 69 18.75 -7.66 18.19
C VAL A 69 18.13 -9.02 17.94
N ASP A 70 16.85 -9.16 18.26
CA ASP A 70 16.08 -10.37 17.99
C ASP A 70 15.44 -10.31 16.60
N ALA A 71 15.01 -9.12 16.17
CA ALA A 71 14.26 -8.92 14.94
C ALA A 71 14.64 -7.63 14.21
N VAL A 72 14.39 -7.61 12.90
CA VAL A 72 14.59 -6.44 12.03
C VAL A 72 13.29 -6.15 11.28
N ILE A 73 12.87 -4.89 11.32
CA ILE A 73 11.77 -4.38 10.49
C ILE A 73 12.39 -3.72 9.25
N ILE A 74 12.03 -4.21 8.06
CA ILE A 74 12.57 -3.76 6.78
C ILE A 74 11.50 -2.96 6.05
N SER A 75 11.60 -1.62 6.10
CA SER A 75 10.69 -0.65 5.47
C SER A 75 11.43 0.33 4.56
N LEU A 76 12.42 -0.18 3.87
CA LEU A 76 13.24 0.50 2.86
C LEU A 76 12.47 0.73 1.55
N PRO A 77 13.02 1.47 0.57
CA PRO A 77 12.53 1.45 -0.82
C PRO A 77 12.56 0.05 -1.44
N ASP A 78 11.58 -0.24 -2.30
CA ASP A 78 11.31 -1.57 -2.88
C ASP A 78 12.54 -2.29 -3.45
N ASN A 79 13.43 -1.55 -4.13
CA ASN A 79 14.64 -2.07 -4.76
C ASN A 79 15.76 -2.46 -3.76
N LEU A 80 15.63 -2.10 -2.49
CA LEU A 80 16.56 -2.47 -1.43
C LEU A 80 16.08 -3.67 -0.61
N HIS A 81 14.82 -4.04 -0.71
CA HIS A 81 14.20 -5.11 0.08
C HIS A 81 14.96 -6.42 -0.03
N PHE A 82 15.27 -6.85 -1.26
CA PHE A 82 15.97 -8.11 -1.49
C PHE A 82 17.31 -8.19 -0.75
N LYS A 83 18.15 -7.17 -0.92
CA LYS A 83 19.51 -7.17 -0.31
C LYS A 83 19.44 -7.16 1.22
N ALA A 84 18.59 -6.30 1.78
CA ALA A 84 18.42 -6.18 3.22
C ALA A 84 17.80 -7.46 3.82
N ALA A 85 16.75 -8.00 3.22
CA ALA A 85 16.12 -9.24 3.67
C ALA A 85 17.07 -10.43 3.59
N LYS A 86 17.80 -10.57 2.48
CA LYS A 86 18.80 -11.63 2.31
C LYS A 86 19.85 -11.61 3.42
N TYR A 87 20.39 -10.42 3.74
CA TYR A 87 21.31 -10.26 4.84
C TYR A 87 20.68 -10.66 6.18
N CYS A 88 19.54 -10.06 6.52
CA CYS A 88 18.90 -10.27 7.82
C CYS A 88 18.49 -11.74 8.05
N ILE A 89 17.95 -12.41 7.04
CA ILE A 89 17.59 -13.83 7.11
C ILE A 89 18.85 -14.69 7.31
N SER A 90 19.92 -14.41 6.54
CA SER A 90 21.19 -15.16 6.63
C SER A 90 21.91 -14.94 7.96
N ALA A 91 21.75 -13.77 8.56
CA ALA A 91 22.29 -13.45 9.88
C ALA A 91 21.46 -14.04 11.04
N GLY A 92 20.30 -14.65 10.75
CA GLY A 92 19.47 -15.34 11.73
C GLY A 92 18.55 -14.44 12.54
N TYR A 93 18.14 -13.30 12.00
CA TYR A 93 17.14 -12.42 12.62
C TYR A 93 15.73 -12.83 12.23
N HIS A 94 14.76 -12.61 13.14
CA HIS A 94 13.36 -12.52 12.75
C HIS A 94 13.15 -11.29 11.88
N CYS A 95 12.35 -11.37 10.82
CA CYS A 95 12.17 -10.27 9.89
C CYS A 95 10.70 -9.93 9.67
N LEU A 96 10.35 -8.66 9.81
CA LEU A 96 9.10 -8.11 9.29
C LEU A 96 9.45 -7.30 8.04
N LEU A 97 9.08 -7.81 6.86
CA LEU A 97 9.46 -7.26 5.56
C LEU A 97 8.29 -6.53 4.91
N GLU A 98 8.46 -5.26 4.57
CA GLU A 98 7.49 -4.54 3.76
C GLU A 98 7.37 -5.14 2.35
N LYS A 99 6.16 -5.00 1.82
CA LYS A 99 5.89 -5.40 0.44
C LYS A 99 6.30 -4.30 -0.57
N PRO A 100 6.71 -4.67 -1.77
CA PRO A 100 6.89 -6.03 -2.30
C PRO A 100 8.14 -6.71 -1.73
N ILE A 101 8.11 -8.04 -1.65
CA ILE A 101 9.24 -8.85 -1.17
C ILE A 101 10.54 -8.52 -1.92
N ALA A 102 10.45 -8.45 -3.25
CA ALA A 102 11.52 -8.03 -4.15
C ALA A 102 10.91 -7.51 -5.47
N THR A 103 11.75 -6.91 -6.33
CA THR A 103 11.31 -6.28 -7.58
C THR A 103 11.36 -7.21 -8.80
N ASN A 104 11.90 -8.42 -8.65
CA ASN A 104 11.91 -9.44 -9.70
C ASN A 104 11.65 -10.85 -9.12
N PRO A 105 11.15 -11.79 -9.94
CA PRO A 105 10.72 -13.09 -9.44
C PRO A 105 11.87 -14.02 -9.01
N VAL A 106 13.07 -13.87 -9.55
CA VAL A 106 14.25 -14.68 -9.17
C VAL A 106 14.66 -14.34 -7.72
N GLU A 107 14.70 -13.06 -7.39
CA GLU A 107 15.00 -12.60 -6.01
C GLU A 107 13.95 -13.08 -5.00
N VAL A 108 12.66 -13.10 -5.39
CA VAL A 108 11.60 -13.66 -4.54
C VAL A 108 11.86 -15.14 -4.26
N LYS A 109 12.21 -15.96 -5.28
CA LYS A 109 12.54 -17.38 -5.08
C LYS A 109 13.74 -17.60 -4.18
N GLU A 110 14.77 -16.78 -4.35
CA GLU A 110 15.96 -16.88 -3.51
C GLU A 110 15.64 -16.59 -2.04
N LEU A 111 14.85 -15.56 -1.75
CA LEU A 111 14.41 -15.25 -0.38
C LEU A 111 13.51 -16.37 0.20
N VAL A 112 12.64 -16.97 -0.60
CA VAL A 112 11.84 -18.14 -0.17
C VAL A 112 12.75 -19.29 0.25
N THR A 113 13.75 -19.61 -0.58
CA THR A 113 14.71 -20.68 -0.28
C THR A 113 15.47 -20.43 1.03
N LEU A 114 15.87 -19.18 1.28
CA LEU A 114 16.53 -18.81 2.54
C LEU A 114 15.57 -18.88 3.73
N ALA A 115 14.34 -18.44 3.57
CA ALA A 115 13.33 -18.47 4.63
C ALA A 115 12.93 -19.91 5.02
N GLU A 116 12.98 -20.86 4.08
CA GLU A 116 12.72 -22.28 4.35
C GLU A 116 13.87 -22.99 5.09
N GLN A 117 15.05 -22.39 5.14
CA GLN A 117 16.25 -22.92 5.79
C GLN A 117 16.44 -22.41 7.23
N THR A 118 15.56 -21.53 7.71
CA THR A 118 15.65 -20.94 9.05
C THR A 118 14.41 -21.26 9.88
N ASP A 119 14.58 -21.30 11.20
CA ASP A 119 13.49 -21.38 12.20
C ASP A 119 12.94 -19.99 12.59
N LYS A 120 13.49 -18.93 12.00
CA LYS A 120 13.09 -17.56 12.29
C LYS A 120 11.75 -17.20 11.65
N VAL A 121 11.03 -16.30 12.28
CA VAL A 121 9.82 -15.69 11.73
C VAL A 121 10.21 -14.74 10.61
N ILE A 122 9.89 -15.08 9.37
CA ILE A 122 10.05 -14.20 8.21
C ILE A 122 8.66 -13.87 7.69
N GLN A 123 8.17 -12.71 8.07
CA GLN A 123 6.80 -12.26 7.84
C GLN A 123 6.73 -11.08 6.88
N VAL A 124 5.79 -11.11 5.94
CA VAL A 124 5.58 -10.04 4.94
C VAL A 124 4.38 -9.19 5.34
N CYS A 125 4.48 -7.88 5.16
CA CYS A 125 3.47 -6.89 5.56
C CYS A 125 2.22 -6.91 4.67
N HIS A 126 1.55 -8.08 4.54
CA HIS A 126 0.22 -8.16 3.95
C HIS A 126 -0.86 -7.77 4.98
N VAL A 127 -0.82 -6.51 5.36
CA VAL A 127 -1.61 -5.91 6.45
C VAL A 127 -3.12 -6.07 6.27
N LEU A 128 -3.63 -6.16 5.04
CA LEU A 128 -5.07 -6.28 4.79
C LEU A 128 -5.66 -7.60 5.32
N ARG A 129 -4.90 -8.68 5.44
CA ARG A 129 -5.37 -9.92 6.09
C ARG A 129 -5.78 -9.69 7.55
N TYR A 130 -5.19 -8.70 8.22
CA TYR A 130 -5.44 -8.36 9.62
C TYR A 130 -6.53 -7.29 9.80
N SER A 131 -6.98 -6.65 8.71
CA SER A 131 -8.08 -5.70 8.77
C SER A 131 -9.38 -6.38 9.19
N PRO A 132 -10.13 -5.87 10.18
CA PRO A 132 -11.43 -6.40 10.59
C PRO A 132 -12.42 -6.60 9.44
N PHE A 133 -12.32 -5.79 8.38
CA PHE A 133 -13.16 -5.92 7.19
C PHE A 133 -12.91 -7.25 6.46
N TYR A 134 -11.66 -7.55 6.14
CA TYR A 134 -11.31 -8.79 5.43
C TYR A 134 -11.37 -10.01 6.35
N GLN A 135 -11.07 -9.86 7.64
CA GLN A 135 -11.28 -10.89 8.65
C GLN A 135 -12.77 -11.29 8.74
N LYS A 136 -13.68 -10.32 8.63
CA LYS A 136 -15.12 -10.61 8.60
C LYS A 136 -15.51 -11.42 7.36
N ILE A 137 -14.99 -11.05 6.19
CA ILE A 137 -15.20 -11.81 4.94
C ILE A 137 -14.68 -13.25 5.12
N LYS A 138 -13.45 -13.40 5.59
CA LYS A 138 -12.83 -14.71 5.83
C LYS A 138 -13.65 -15.58 6.77
N GLN A 139 -14.13 -15.01 7.86
CA GLN A 139 -15.00 -15.68 8.81
C GLN A 139 -16.30 -16.24 8.17
N LEU A 140 -16.91 -15.47 7.25
CA LEU A 140 -18.12 -15.91 6.56
C LEU A 140 -17.84 -17.05 5.58
N LEU A 141 -16.72 -16.97 4.85
CA LEU A 141 -16.29 -18.02 3.95
C LEU A 141 -15.92 -19.31 4.71
N ASP A 142 -15.20 -19.20 5.83
CA ASP A 142 -14.82 -20.35 6.66
C ASP A 142 -16.03 -21.04 7.30
N LYS A 143 -17.11 -20.31 7.56
CA LYS A 143 -18.40 -20.86 8.01
C LYS A 143 -19.27 -21.38 6.87
N ASN A 144 -18.78 -21.35 5.63
CA ASN A 144 -19.49 -21.78 4.44
C ASN A 144 -20.86 -21.10 4.21
N ILE A 145 -21.00 -19.83 4.63
CA ILE A 145 -22.26 -19.10 4.55
C ILE A 145 -22.72 -18.88 3.08
N LEU A 146 -21.76 -18.75 2.15
CA LEU A 146 -22.04 -18.57 0.74
C LEU A 146 -22.19 -19.91 -0.03
N GLY A 147 -21.95 -21.07 0.63
CA GLY A 147 -21.83 -22.35 -0.04
C GLY A 147 -20.55 -22.44 -0.86
N GLU A 148 -20.55 -23.20 -1.95
CA GLU A 148 -19.42 -23.27 -2.89
C GLU A 148 -19.25 -21.92 -3.58
N ILE A 149 -18.03 -21.39 -3.59
CA ILE A 149 -17.70 -20.13 -4.29
C ILE A 149 -17.57 -20.43 -5.78
N ILE A 150 -18.26 -19.65 -6.59
CA ILE A 150 -18.29 -19.80 -8.05
C ILE A 150 -17.41 -18.74 -8.70
N SER A 151 -17.55 -17.48 -8.30
CA SER A 151 -16.77 -16.39 -8.88
C SER A 151 -16.49 -15.28 -7.90
N VAL A 152 -15.39 -14.55 -8.14
CA VAL A 152 -15.01 -13.36 -7.38
C VAL A 152 -14.71 -12.22 -8.36
N GLU A 153 -15.22 -11.03 -8.04
CA GLU A 153 -14.86 -9.78 -8.70
C GLU A 153 -14.20 -8.87 -7.67
N MET A 154 -13.01 -8.35 -8.00
CA MET A 154 -12.28 -7.40 -7.14
C MET A 154 -11.78 -6.22 -7.95
N ALA A 155 -11.69 -5.06 -7.32
CA ALA A 155 -11.06 -3.89 -7.91
C ALA A 155 -10.25 -3.11 -6.88
N GLU A 156 -9.09 -2.64 -7.31
CA GLU A 156 -8.31 -1.59 -6.67
C GLU A 156 -8.50 -0.30 -7.45
N ASN A 157 -9.26 0.61 -6.88
CA ASN A 157 -9.53 1.93 -7.43
C ASN A 157 -8.58 2.93 -6.77
N VAL A 158 -7.47 3.24 -7.43
CA VAL A 158 -6.51 4.25 -6.99
C VAL A 158 -7.02 5.61 -7.43
N SER A 159 -7.19 6.53 -6.49
CA SER A 159 -7.66 7.87 -6.82
C SER A 159 -6.68 8.59 -7.73
N TYR A 160 -7.21 9.44 -8.61
CA TYR A 160 -6.45 10.16 -9.62
C TYR A 160 -5.30 10.99 -9.02
N TYR A 161 -5.50 11.57 -7.86
CA TYR A 161 -4.47 12.37 -7.18
C TYR A 161 -3.41 11.50 -6.49
N HIS A 162 -3.79 10.32 -5.97
CA HIS A 162 -2.86 9.33 -5.43
C HIS A 162 -1.98 8.77 -6.56
N TYR A 163 -2.58 8.40 -7.69
CA TYR A 163 -1.81 7.93 -8.83
C TYR A 163 -0.84 9.00 -9.33
N ALA A 164 -1.30 10.25 -9.48
CA ALA A 164 -0.44 11.38 -9.88
C ALA A 164 0.71 11.63 -8.89
N HIS A 165 0.43 11.48 -7.59
CA HIS A 165 1.44 11.64 -6.54
C HIS A 165 2.48 10.53 -6.57
N SER A 166 2.06 9.28 -6.54
CA SER A 166 2.92 8.11 -6.30
C SER A 166 3.52 7.53 -7.57
N TYR A 167 2.72 7.44 -8.65
CA TYR A 167 3.04 6.70 -9.86
C TYR A 167 3.45 7.58 -11.05
N ILE A 168 3.35 8.92 -10.93
CA ILE A 168 3.86 9.83 -11.95
C ILE A 168 4.97 10.71 -11.40
N ARG A 169 4.77 11.33 -10.24
CA ARG A 169 5.70 12.30 -9.64
C ARG A 169 6.62 11.69 -8.58
N GLY A 170 6.19 10.61 -7.98
CA GLY A 170 6.85 9.94 -6.86
C GLY A 170 7.73 8.76 -7.28
N ASN A 171 8.10 7.98 -6.28
CA ASN A 171 9.11 6.92 -6.38
C ASN A 171 8.73 5.77 -7.34
N TRP A 172 7.43 5.55 -7.59
CA TRP A 172 6.95 4.45 -8.44
C TRP A 172 6.66 4.88 -9.89
N ALA A 173 7.19 6.03 -10.34
CA ALA A 173 6.97 6.54 -11.69
C ALA A 173 7.64 5.69 -12.78
N ASN A 174 8.72 5.01 -12.46
CA ASN A 174 9.50 4.21 -13.40
C ASN A 174 9.49 2.72 -12.99
N ARG A 175 8.81 1.90 -13.81
CA ARG A 175 8.69 0.45 -13.61
C ARG A 175 10.05 -0.26 -13.58
N ASP A 176 11.01 0.19 -14.39
CA ASP A 176 12.30 -0.48 -14.54
C ASP A 176 13.24 -0.18 -13.35
N GLN A 177 12.96 0.90 -12.61
CA GLN A 177 13.68 1.27 -11.38
C GLN A 177 13.01 0.72 -10.13
N THR A 178 11.73 0.39 -10.19
CA THR A 178 10.95 -0.14 -9.07
C THR A 178 10.35 -1.51 -9.42
N ALA A 179 9.05 -1.55 -9.77
CA ALA A 179 8.38 -2.76 -10.21
C ALA A 179 7.05 -2.40 -10.91
N PRO A 180 6.39 -3.34 -11.59
CA PRO A 180 5.06 -3.12 -12.16
C PRO A 180 4.04 -2.68 -11.11
N MET A 181 3.12 -1.78 -11.46
CA MET A 181 2.10 -1.27 -10.53
C MET A 181 1.27 -2.37 -9.89
N ILE A 182 0.97 -3.45 -10.63
CA ILE A 182 0.24 -4.60 -10.09
C ILE A 182 1.00 -5.27 -8.93
N LEU A 183 2.33 -5.21 -8.91
CA LEU A 183 3.14 -5.69 -7.79
C LEU A 183 3.19 -4.67 -6.66
N THR A 184 3.56 -3.42 -6.96
CA THR A 184 3.78 -2.41 -5.93
C THR A 184 2.50 -1.99 -5.21
N LYS A 185 1.35 -2.02 -5.91
CA LYS A 185 0.03 -1.64 -5.36
C LYS A 185 -0.84 -2.84 -4.99
N CYS A 186 -0.95 -3.82 -5.88
CA CYS A 186 -1.98 -4.86 -5.79
C CYS A 186 -1.48 -6.20 -5.22
N SER A 187 -0.24 -6.28 -4.74
CA SER A 187 0.23 -7.50 -4.05
C SER A 187 -0.68 -7.88 -2.87
N HIS A 188 -1.26 -6.89 -2.18
CA HIS A 188 -2.27 -7.11 -1.14
C HIS A 188 -3.54 -7.76 -1.69
N ASP A 189 -4.04 -7.29 -2.83
CA ASP A 189 -5.28 -7.77 -3.44
C ASP A 189 -5.11 -9.21 -3.95
N LEU A 190 -3.98 -9.49 -4.59
CA LEU A 190 -3.61 -10.84 -5.05
C LEU A 190 -3.41 -11.79 -3.87
N ASP A 191 -2.84 -11.33 -2.78
CA ASP A 191 -2.68 -12.06 -1.54
C ASP A 191 -4.04 -12.40 -0.88
N LEU A 192 -4.95 -11.43 -0.85
CA LEU A 192 -6.31 -11.65 -0.36
C LEU A 192 -7.05 -12.74 -1.16
N MET A 193 -6.88 -12.80 -2.50
CA MET A 193 -7.50 -13.84 -3.33
C MET A 193 -7.09 -15.23 -2.87
N ILE A 194 -5.79 -15.46 -2.71
CA ILE A 194 -5.23 -16.75 -2.28
C ILE A 194 -5.74 -17.11 -0.88
N TRP A 195 -5.69 -16.17 0.04
CA TRP A 195 -6.09 -16.38 1.43
C TRP A 195 -7.60 -16.64 1.60
N LEU A 196 -8.44 -15.88 0.89
CA LEU A 196 -9.89 -16.03 0.95
C LEU A 196 -10.35 -17.33 0.28
N LEU A 197 -9.80 -17.66 -0.89
CA LEU A 197 -10.19 -18.82 -1.68
C LEU A 197 -9.53 -20.14 -1.23
N ARG A 198 -8.43 -20.06 -0.45
CA ARG A 198 -7.62 -21.23 -0.05
C ARG A 198 -7.22 -22.09 -1.24
N ALA A 199 -6.92 -21.47 -2.36
CA ALA A 199 -6.65 -22.10 -3.65
C ALA A 199 -5.44 -21.47 -4.33
N GLN A 200 -4.86 -22.16 -5.32
CA GLN A 200 -3.74 -21.70 -6.11
C GLN A 200 -4.21 -21.24 -7.50
N PRO A 201 -3.65 -20.16 -8.06
CA PRO A 201 -3.95 -19.79 -9.44
C PRO A 201 -3.43 -20.86 -10.40
N LYS A 202 -4.24 -21.19 -11.44
CA LYS A 202 -3.93 -22.17 -12.48
C LYS A 202 -3.57 -21.48 -13.78
N TYR A 203 -4.42 -20.56 -14.21
CA TYR A 203 -4.23 -19.74 -15.41
C TYR A 203 -4.56 -18.28 -15.12
N LEU A 204 -3.86 -17.38 -15.81
CA LEU A 204 -4.21 -15.97 -15.80
C LEU A 204 -3.94 -15.31 -17.15
N SER A 205 -4.80 -14.33 -17.49
CA SER A 205 -4.66 -13.46 -18.67
C SER A 205 -4.81 -12.01 -18.23
N SER A 206 -4.00 -11.11 -18.78
CA SER A 206 -3.98 -9.72 -18.37
C SER A 206 -3.81 -8.78 -19.54
N PHE A 207 -4.53 -7.64 -19.49
CA PHE A 207 -4.43 -6.53 -20.41
C PHE A 207 -4.33 -5.23 -19.63
N GLY A 208 -3.46 -4.34 -20.07
CA GLY A 208 -3.28 -3.02 -19.42
C GLY A 208 -2.26 -2.18 -20.16
N ASN A 209 -2.39 -0.87 -20.01
CA ASN A 209 -1.50 0.07 -20.69
C ASN A 209 -1.36 1.39 -19.92
N LEU A 210 -0.45 2.23 -20.38
CA LEU A 210 -0.39 3.64 -20.06
C LEU A 210 -1.20 4.40 -21.13
N HIS A 211 -2.47 4.69 -20.83
CA HIS A 211 -3.39 5.27 -21.81
C HIS A 211 -3.37 6.81 -21.83
N TYR A 212 -3.39 7.39 -20.65
CA TYR A 212 -3.67 8.84 -20.54
C TYR A 212 -2.43 9.68 -20.27
N PHE A 213 -1.59 9.30 -19.33
CA PHE A 213 -0.41 10.08 -18.97
C PHE A 213 0.71 9.90 -19.98
N GLY A 214 1.19 11.00 -20.55
CA GLY A 214 2.26 11.01 -21.53
C GLY A 214 2.21 12.22 -22.45
N LYS A 215 3.31 12.51 -23.12
CA LYS A 215 3.50 13.71 -23.94
C LYS A 215 2.44 13.91 -25.03
N LYS A 216 1.90 12.82 -25.58
CA LYS A 216 0.84 12.87 -26.60
C LYS A 216 -0.45 13.56 -26.12
N ASN A 217 -0.70 13.56 -24.83
CA ASN A 217 -1.88 14.15 -24.20
C ASN A 217 -1.55 15.44 -23.43
N LYS A 218 -0.30 15.94 -23.55
CA LYS A 218 0.10 17.21 -22.93
C LYS A 218 -0.70 18.35 -23.53
N PRO A 219 -1.44 19.13 -22.73
CA PRO A 219 -2.18 20.30 -23.22
C PRO A 219 -1.23 21.35 -23.78
N ASP A 220 -1.68 22.04 -24.83
CA ASP A 220 -0.92 23.12 -25.46
C ASP A 220 -0.56 24.21 -24.46
N GLY A 221 0.72 24.60 -24.46
CA GLY A 221 1.24 25.63 -23.58
C GLY A 221 1.43 25.19 -22.13
N ALA A 222 1.16 23.92 -21.75
CA ALA A 222 1.41 23.45 -20.41
C ALA A 222 2.93 23.44 -20.11
N PRO A 223 3.41 24.11 -19.03
CA PRO A 223 4.82 24.15 -18.67
C PRO A 223 5.29 22.81 -18.08
N SER A 224 6.59 22.67 -17.83
CA SER A 224 7.16 21.49 -17.17
C SER A 224 6.76 21.38 -15.71
N HIS A 225 6.57 22.50 -15.00
CA HIS A 225 6.05 22.57 -13.64
C HIS A 225 4.71 23.29 -13.61
N CYS A 226 3.80 22.79 -12.81
CA CYS A 226 2.45 23.35 -12.65
C CYS A 226 2.45 24.82 -12.21
N THR A 227 3.46 25.23 -11.43
CA THR A 227 3.61 26.59 -10.87
C THR A 227 4.05 27.64 -11.88
N ASP A 228 4.47 27.26 -13.08
CA ASP A 228 5.09 28.15 -14.08
C ASP A 228 4.06 28.77 -15.04
N GLY A 229 2.87 29.11 -14.52
CA GLY A 229 1.83 29.79 -15.31
C GLY A 229 1.03 28.85 -16.22
N CYS A 230 0.69 27.66 -15.75
CA CYS A 230 -0.05 26.66 -16.51
C CYS A 230 -1.43 27.20 -17.00
N PRO A 231 -1.71 27.23 -18.32
CA PRO A 231 -2.94 27.79 -18.86
C PRO A 231 -4.19 26.99 -18.50
N ILE A 232 -4.04 25.70 -18.16
CA ILE A 232 -5.15 24.81 -17.77
C ILE A 232 -5.26 24.62 -16.27
N ALA A 233 -4.59 25.42 -15.43
CA ALA A 233 -4.59 25.29 -13.96
C ALA A 233 -6.01 25.19 -13.37
N ALA A 234 -6.97 25.94 -13.92
CA ALA A 234 -8.35 25.98 -13.43
C ALA A 234 -9.12 24.68 -13.70
N THR A 235 -8.80 23.94 -14.75
CA THR A 235 -9.54 22.76 -15.22
C THR A 235 -8.78 21.45 -15.06
N CYS A 236 -7.48 21.50 -14.75
CA CYS A 236 -6.66 20.31 -14.58
C CYS A 236 -6.88 19.67 -13.18
N PRO A 237 -7.37 18.42 -13.09
CA PRO A 237 -7.52 17.75 -11.81
C PRO A 237 -6.19 17.40 -11.15
N TYR A 238 -5.11 17.32 -11.93
CA TYR A 238 -3.76 16.96 -11.51
C TYR A 238 -2.88 18.17 -11.17
N TYR A 239 -3.44 19.39 -11.17
CA TYR A 239 -2.70 20.61 -10.87
C TYR A 239 -2.07 20.56 -9.48
N ALA A 240 -0.73 20.60 -9.42
CA ALA A 240 0.01 20.37 -8.17
C ALA A 240 -0.41 21.28 -7.00
N PRO A 241 -0.59 22.60 -7.18
CA PRO A 241 -1.09 23.46 -6.11
C PRO A 241 -2.43 23.02 -5.53
N ARG A 242 -3.37 22.55 -6.37
CA ARG A 242 -4.67 22.02 -5.92
C ARG A 242 -4.51 20.81 -4.99
N ILE A 243 -3.53 19.93 -5.30
CA ILE A 243 -3.27 18.71 -4.52
C ILE A 243 -2.52 19.04 -3.24
N TYR A 244 -1.43 19.83 -3.32
CA TYR A 244 -0.48 19.96 -2.22
C TYR A 244 -0.63 21.25 -1.38
N LEU A 245 -1.17 22.32 -1.95
CA LEU A 245 -1.41 23.56 -1.20
C LEU A 245 -2.84 23.64 -0.69
N ASP A 246 -3.79 23.33 -1.57
CA ASP A 246 -5.23 23.47 -1.28
C ASP A 246 -5.85 22.19 -0.70
N ILE A 247 -5.20 21.03 -0.83
CA ILE A 247 -5.68 19.68 -0.45
C ILE A 247 -7.12 19.39 -0.94
N GLU A 248 -7.52 20.00 -2.06
CA GLU A 248 -8.89 19.90 -2.58
C GLU A 248 -9.36 18.45 -2.79
N PRO A 249 -8.53 17.51 -3.35
CA PRO A 249 -8.96 16.13 -3.53
C PRO A 249 -9.30 15.43 -2.21
N LEU A 250 -8.54 15.70 -1.15
CA LEU A 250 -8.81 15.14 0.18
C LEU A 250 -10.09 15.71 0.78
N LEU A 251 -10.33 17.02 0.60
CA LEU A 251 -11.58 17.65 1.03
C LEU A 251 -12.78 17.04 0.29
N HIS A 252 -12.65 16.78 -1.02
CA HIS A 252 -13.70 16.11 -1.79
C HIS A 252 -13.95 14.68 -1.32
N ALA A 253 -12.90 13.90 -1.06
CA ALA A 253 -13.01 12.53 -0.60
C ALA A 253 -13.72 12.45 0.77
N ASN A 254 -13.30 13.28 1.73
CA ASN A 254 -13.89 13.30 3.06
C ASN A 254 -15.34 13.83 3.09
N ARG A 255 -15.70 14.73 2.17
CA ARG A 255 -17.04 15.35 2.13
C ARG A 255 -18.18 14.33 2.04
N ASN A 256 -17.97 13.24 1.31
CA ASN A 256 -19.04 12.28 1.03
C ASN A 256 -19.44 11.46 2.27
N ASP A 257 -18.46 11.16 3.13
CA ASP A 257 -18.66 10.37 4.35
C ASP A 257 -18.76 11.25 5.61
N ALA A 258 -18.58 12.58 5.48
CA ALA A 258 -18.64 13.55 6.58
C ALA A 258 -20.07 13.76 7.12
N GLY A 259 -20.17 14.00 8.41
CA GLY A 259 -21.40 14.45 9.05
C GLY A 259 -21.85 15.84 8.57
N PHE A 260 -23.07 16.25 8.89
CA PHE A 260 -23.66 17.50 8.39
C PHE A 260 -22.78 18.74 8.65
N ALA A 261 -22.27 18.90 9.84
CA ALA A 261 -21.45 20.07 10.21
C ALA A 261 -20.12 20.09 9.45
N GLU A 262 -19.43 18.97 9.41
CA GLU A 262 -18.16 18.81 8.69
C GLU A 262 -18.33 18.98 7.18
N ARG A 263 -19.38 18.37 6.61
CA ARG A 263 -19.74 18.55 5.20
C ARG A 263 -20.01 20.01 4.86
N THR A 264 -20.68 20.74 5.75
CA THR A 264 -20.94 22.17 5.57
C THR A 264 -19.65 22.98 5.60
N PHE A 265 -18.75 22.68 6.54
CA PHE A 265 -17.42 23.27 6.62
C PHE A 265 -16.62 23.03 5.33
N ILE A 266 -16.53 21.77 4.87
CA ILE A 266 -15.82 21.40 3.64
C ILE A 266 -16.43 22.14 2.42
N ASN A 267 -17.75 22.17 2.29
CA ASN A 267 -18.42 22.86 1.19
C ASN A 267 -18.11 24.36 1.16
N LEU A 268 -18.06 25.01 2.33
CA LEU A 268 -17.68 26.41 2.42
C LEU A 268 -16.20 26.65 2.05
N ALA A 269 -15.29 25.78 2.54
CA ALA A 269 -13.87 25.85 2.21
C ALA A 269 -13.60 25.69 0.69
N LEU A 270 -14.29 24.74 0.05
CA LEU A 270 -14.19 24.49 -1.40
C LEU A 270 -14.81 25.64 -2.22
N LYS A 271 -15.97 26.17 -1.78
CA LYS A 271 -16.67 27.23 -2.51
C LYS A 271 -16.01 28.59 -2.40
N TYR A 272 -15.38 28.86 -1.27
CA TYR A 272 -14.75 30.15 -0.94
C TYR A 272 -13.29 29.96 -0.50
N PRO A 273 -12.34 29.74 -1.43
CA PRO A 273 -10.93 29.44 -1.08
C PRO A 273 -10.25 30.48 -0.19
N ARG A 274 -10.70 31.74 -0.25
CA ARG A 274 -10.18 32.82 0.63
C ARG A 274 -10.46 32.58 2.12
N LEU A 275 -11.47 31.78 2.47
CA LEU A 275 -11.77 31.41 3.86
C LEU A 275 -10.63 30.63 4.50
N LYS A 276 -9.81 29.92 3.72
CA LYS A 276 -8.64 29.18 4.22
C LYS A 276 -7.62 30.07 4.97
N ASN A 277 -7.73 31.38 4.86
CA ASN A 277 -6.91 32.33 5.61
C ASN A 277 -7.54 32.78 6.94
N VAL A 278 -8.73 32.28 7.30
CA VAL A 278 -9.49 32.69 8.49
C VAL A 278 -9.81 31.45 9.32
N PHE A 279 -9.62 31.53 10.65
CA PHE A 279 -10.04 30.46 11.57
C PHE A 279 -11.57 30.23 11.51
N PRO A 280 -12.07 28.96 11.50
CA PRO A 280 -11.31 27.70 11.62
C PRO A 280 -10.77 27.12 10.31
N PHE A 281 -11.05 27.72 9.16
CA PHE A 281 -10.65 27.19 7.84
C PHE A 281 -9.14 27.22 7.62
N SER A 282 -8.40 28.04 8.36
CA SER A 282 -6.92 28.08 8.31
C SER A 282 -6.27 26.77 8.75
N GLN A 283 -6.99 25.90 9.45
CA GLN A 283 -6.52 24.54 9.75
C GLN A 283 -6.23 23.68 8.50
N ILE A 284 -6.84 24.01 7.36
CA ILE A 284 -6.53 23.38 6.08
C ILE A 284 -5.08 23.65 5.66
N ASN A 285 -4.58 24.86 5.95
CA ASN A 285 -3.20 25.25 5.63
C ASN A 285 -2.16 24.57 6.54
N SER A 286 -2.56 24.12 7.73
CA SER A 286 -1.71 23.39 8.67
C SER A 286 -1.87 21.86 8.57
N TYR A 287 -2.54 21.36 7.54
CA TYR A 287 -2.62 19.92 7.28
C TYR A 287 -1.22 19.37 7.00
N ASP A 288 -0.82 18.35 7.76
CA ASP A 288 0.51 17.74 7.76
C ASP A 288 0.49 16.23 7.41
N GLY A 289 -0.68 15.71 7.09
CA GLY A 289 -0.85 14.31 6.68
C GLY A 289 -0.42 14.04 5.22
N TRP A 290 -0.58 12.78 4.80
CA TRP A 290 -0.36 12.39 3.41
C TRP A 290 -1.32 13.14 2.45
N PRO A 291 -0.87 13.61 1.28
CA PRO A 291 0.45 13.44 0.65
C PRO A 291 1.45 14.57 0.96
N VAL A 292 1.09 15.57 1.79
CA VAL A 292 1.94 16.75 1.97
C VAL A 292 3.19 16.48 2.81
N ASN A 293 3.14 15.55 3.75
CA ASN A 293 4.29 15.11 4.55
C ASN A 293 5.33 14.31 3.75
N VAL A 294 4.99 13.89 2.52
CA VAL A 294 5.94 13.20 1.63
C VAL A 294 6.79 14.19 0.84
N ILE A 295 6.23 15.36 0.50
CA ILE A 295 6.91 16.34 -0.37
C ILE A 295 7.88 17.25 0.40
N THR A 296 7.73 17.36 1.71
CA THR A 296 8.60 18.14 2.61
C THR A 296 8.48 17.65 4.05
N GLU A 297 9.59 17.68 4.78
CA GLU A 297 9.64 17.27 6.21
C GLU A 297 8.94 18.24 7.17
N ASP A 298 8.87 19.52 6.79
CA ASP A 298 8.11 20.57 7.49
C ASP A 298 7.03 21.09 6.52
N PRO A 299 5.78 20.61 6.60
CA PRO A 299 4.74 20.87 5.62
C PRO A 299 4.05 22.23 5.81
N THR A 300 4.79 23.27 6.13
CA THR A 300 4.29 24.65 6.06
C THR A 300 3.91 25.02 4.62
N TYR A 301 3.00 25.98 4.46
CA TYR A 301 2.58 26.43 3.14
C TYR A 301 3.78 26.86 2.27
N ALA A 302 4.74 27.58 2.84
CA ALA A 302 5.94 28.06 2.14
C ALA A 302 6.82 26.89 1.67
N ASN A 303 7.05 25.90 2.53
CA ASN A 303 7.87 24.73 2.20
C ASN A 303 7.17 23.82 1.17
N ARG A 304 5.84 23.65 1.29
CA ARG A 304 5.05 22.94 0.26
C ARG A 304 5.12 23.63 -1.08
N LEU A 305 5.00 24.98 -1.12
CA LEU A 305 5.12 25.75 -2.34
C LEU A 305 6.52 25.60 -2.95
N SER A 306 7.58 25.75 -2.14
CA SER A 306 8.96 25.54 -2.59
C SER A 306 9.17 24.14 -3.16
N ALA A 307 8.67 23.11 -2.48
CA ALA A 307 8.80 21.72 -2.91
C ALA A 307 8.14 21.45 -4.28
N ILE A 308 6.98 22.06 -4.57
CA ILE A 308 6.33 21.91 -5.88
C ILE A 308 6.86 22.85 -6.95
N GLN A 309 7.60 23.90 -6.60
CA GLN A 309 8.28 24.76 -7.56
C GLN A 309 9.55 24.14 -8.13
N THR A 310 10.28 23.39 -7.32
CA THR A 310 11.62 22.90 -7.65
C THR A 310 11.71 21.36 -7.70
N GLY A 311 10.84 20.67 -6.98
CA GLY A 311 10.89 19.22 -6.83
C GLY A 311 9.98 18.46 -7.81
N PRO A 312 10.05 17.12 -7.79
CA PRO A 312 9.33 16.28 -8.74
C PRO A 312 7.81 16.38 -8.59
N TYR A 313 7.31 16.69 -7.40
CA TYR A 313 5.87 16.74 -7.11
C TYR A 313 5.13 17.92 -7.77
N GLY A 314 5.86 18.92 -8.26
CA GLY A 314 5.31 20.02 -9.06
C GLY A 314 5.29 19.78 -10.55
N ARG A 315 5.91 18.71 -11.07
CA ARG A 315 5.99 18.41 -12.50
C ARG A 315 4.62 18.21 -13.13
N CYS A 316 4.52 18.61 -14.37
CA CYS A 316 3.37 18.34 -15.21
C CYS A 316 3.22 16.82 -15.42
N VAL A 317 2.05 16.26 -15.12
CA VAL A 317 1.80 14.80 -15.21
C VAL A 317 1.89 14.22 -16.61
N TYR A 318 1.88 15.07 -17.64
CA TYR A 318 2.01 14.69 -19.05
C TYR A 318 3.44 14.82 -19.59
N ASP A 319 4.36 15.37 -18.79
CA ASP A 319 5.73 15.72 -19.21
C ASP A 319 6.79 15.06 -18.32
N VAL A 320 6.59 13.81 -18.02
CA VAL A 320 7.55 13.00 -17.25
C VAL A 320 8.14 11.96 -18.19
N ASP A 321 9.39 12.18 -18.64
CA ASP A 321 10.05 11.35 -19.64
C ASP A 321 10.28 9.91 -19.21
N GLU A 322 10.48 9.69 -17.92
CA GLU A 322 10.80 8.38 -17.35
C GLU A 322 9.55 7.60 -16.91
N HIS A 323 8.35 8.17 -17.07
CA HIS A 323 7.12 7.51 -16.67
C HIS A 323 6.72 6.41 -17.66
N ASN A 324 6.73 5.16 -17.20
CA ASN A 324 6.37 3.97 -17.99
C ASN A 324 5.44 3.01 -17.24
N VAL A 325 4.84 3.47 -16.14
CA VAL A 325 3.92 2.67 -15.33
C VAL A 325 2.51 2.75 -15.94
N ILE A 326 1.84 1.60 -16.00
CA ILE A 326 0.47 1.51 -16.51
C ILE A 326 -0.50 2.33 -15.65
N ASP A 327 -1.54 2.89 -16.26
CA ASP A 327 -2.60 3.61 -15.54
C ASP A 327 -3.92 2.81 -15.44
N ASN A 328 -3.99 1.66 -16.10
CA ASN A 328 -5.09 0.70 -15.97
C ASN A 328 -4.65 -0.72 -16.31
N GLN A 329 -5.25 -1.72 -15.66
CA GLN A 329 -5.01 -3.15 -15.93
C GLN A 329 -6.23 -3.97 -15.51
N VAL A 330 -6.52 -5.02 -16.28
CA VAL A 330 -7.46 -6.07 -15.92
C VAL A 330 -6.74 -7.40 -15.92
N VAL A 331 -7.12 -8.29 -14.98
CA VAL A 331 -6.59 -9.65 -14.89
C VAL A 331 -7.76 -10.61 -14.70
N SER A 332 -7.83 -11.63 -15.52
CA SER A 332 -8.75 -12.76 -15.37
C SER A 332 -7.96 -13.97 -14.90
N LEU A 333 -8.44 -14.65 -13.86
CA LEU A 333 -7.75 -15.79 -13.26
C LEU A 333 -8.72 -16.99 -13.15
N LEU A 334 -8.18 -18.17 -13.32
CA LEU A 334 -8.80 -19.44 -12.96
C LEU A 334 -7.96 -20.09 -11.87
N PHE A 335 -8.57 -20.43 -10.75
CA PHE A 335 -7.95 -21.15 -9.65
C PHE A 335 -8.09 -22.67 -9.78
N ASP A 336 -7.31 -23.43 -9.03
CA ASP A 336 -7.30 -24.90 -9.08
C ASP A 336 -8.58 -25.53 -8.52
N ASN A 337 -9.33 -24.79 -7.70
CA ASN A 337 -10.68 -25.14 -7.24
C ASN A 337 -11.80 -24.67 -8.21
N GLU A 338 -11.46 -24.37 -9.47
CA GLU A 338 -12.35 -23.94 -10.54
C GLU A 338 -13.04 -22.57 -10.32
N VAL A 339 -12.69 -21.82 -9.26
CA VAL A 339 -13.21 -20.46 -9.06
C VAL A 339 -12.58 -19.52 -10.08
N THR A 340 -13.42 -18.72 -10.74
CA THR A 340 -12.96 -17.63 -11.62
C THR A 340 -12.88 -16.32 -10.88
N VAL A 341 -11.81 -15.54 -11.15
CA VAL A 341 -11.64 -14.21 -10.56
C VAL A 341 -11.43 -13.18 -11.65
N SER A 342 -12.17 -12.06 -11.57
CA SER A 342 -11.94 -10.86 -12.37
C SER A 342 -11.37 -9.77 -11.47
N PHE A 343 -10.20 -9.25 -11.80
CA PHE A 343 -9.54 -8.18 -11.06
C PHE A 343 -9.29 -6.97 -11.94
N ARG A 344 -9.59 -5.78 -11.42
CA ARG A 344 -9.34 -4.51 -12.09
C ARG A 344 -8.49 -3.59 -11.23
N LEU A 345 -7.44 -3.03 -11.83
CA LEU A 345 -6.63 -1.94 -11.30
C LEU A 345 -6.83 -0.70 -12.15
N ILE A 346 -7.12 0.45 -11.54
CA ILE A 346 -7.23 1.73 -12.25
C ILE A 346 -6.62 2.88 -11.44
N GLY A 347 -5.81 3.73 -12.10
CA GLY A 347 -5.18 4.93 -11.55
C GLY A 347 -5.95 6.23 -11.84
N HIS A 348 -7.18 6.15 -12.35
CA HIS A 348 -8.02 7.29 -12.73
C HIS A 348 -9.32 7.36 -11.95
N SER A 349 -9.41 6.67 -10.81
CA SER A 349 -10.62 6.69 -10.00
C SER A 349 -10.84 8.07 -9.36
N SER A 350 -12.10 8.46 -9.20
CA SER A 350 -12.48 9.58 -8.34
C SER A 350 -12.42 9.22 -6.85
N GLU A 351 -12.37 7.93 -6.54
CA GLU A 351 -12.44 7.37 -5.18
C GLU A 351 -11.18 6.54 -4.90
N GLU A 352 -10.78 6.50 -3.63
CA GLU A 352 -9.71 5.63 -3.13
C GLU A 352 -10.36 4.47 -2.38
N GLU A 353 -10.56 3.35 -3.07
CA GLU A 353 -11.28 2.22 -2.48
C GLU A 353 -10.96 0.89 -3.14
N ARG A 354 -11.19 -0.18 -2.39
CA ARG A 354 -11.28 -1.55 -2.91
C ARG A 354 -12.72 -2.01 -2.93
N THR A 355 -13.10 -2.68 -4.00
CA THR A 355 -14.40 -3.35 -4.06
C THR A 355 -14.21 -4.86 -4.18
N ILE A 356 -15.12 -5.62 -3.59
CA ILE A 356 -15.15 -7.07 -3.66
C ILE A 356 -16.58 -7.56 -3.81
N ARG A 357 -16.78 -8.51 -4.72
CA ARG A 357 -17.99 -9.30 -4.85
C ARG A 357 -17.65 -10.77 -4.90
N ILE A 358 -18.31 -11.58 -4.08
CA ILE A 358 -18.13 -13.03 -4.02
C ILE A 358 -19.50 -13.67 -4.25
N ASP A 359 -19.65 -14.43 -5.32
CA ASP A 359 -20.86 -15.18 -5.64
C ASP A 359 -20.64 -16.67 -5.33
N GLY A 360 -21.39 -17.18 -4.38
CA GLY A 360 -21.44 -18.59 -4.02
C GLY A 360 -22.80 -19.23 -4.31
N THR A 361 -22.92 -20.52 -4.11
CA THR A 361 -24.16 -21.26 -4.40
C THR A 361 -25.33 -20.87 -3.50
N LEU A 362 -25.08 -20.44 -2.26
CA LEU A 362 -26.10 -20.09 -1.26
C LEU A 362 -26.27 -18.59 -1.04
N GLY A 363 -25.30 -17.76 -1.43
CA GLY A 363 -25.34 -16.33 -1.18
C GLY A 363 -24.39 -15.52 -2.03
N THR A 364 -24.51 -14.20 -1.94
CA THR A 364 -23.59 -13.22 -2.53
C THR A 364 -23.12 -12.26 -1.45
N LEU A 365 -21.82 -12.01 -1.41
CA LEU A 365 -21.20 -10.99 -0.58
C LEU A 365 -20.78 -9.81 -1.44
N LYS A 366 -21.07 -8.57 -1.01
CA LYS A 366 -20.62 -7.35 -1.66
C LYS A 366 -19.93 -6.46 -0.64
N GLY A 367 -18.73 -6.02 -0.96
CA GLY A 367 -17.92 -5.20 -0.07
C GLY A 367 -17.31 -3.99 -0.74
N ARG A 368 -17.21 -2.90 0.02
CA ARG A 368 -16.42 -1.70 -0.29
C ARG A 368 -15.55 -1.38 0.91
N PHE A 369 -14.25 -1.33 0.69
CA PHE A 369 -13.25 -0.96 1.68
C PHE A 369 -12.59 0.35 1.29
N SER A 370 -12.73 1.37 2.10
CA SER A 370 -12.11 2.68 1.89
C SER A 370 -11.69 3.31 3.23
N PHE A 371 -10.83 4.33 3.17
CA PHE A 371 -10.41 5.04 4.38
C PHE A 371 -11.53 5.87 5.02
N THR A 372 -12.53 6.27 4.24
CA THR A 372 -13.61 7.14 4.67
C THR A 372 -14.86 6.39 5.12
N GLY A 373 -15.08 5.15 4.63
CA GLY A 373 -16.23 4.34 5.02
C GLY A 373 -16.20 2.96 4.40
N ASN A 374 -16.52 1.95 5.20
CA ASN A 374 -16.57 0.57 4.78
C ASN A 374 -18.01 0.08 4.72
N HIS A 375 -18.32 -0.72 3.73
CA HIS A 375 -19.63 -1.35 3.58
C HIS A 375 -19.47 -2.82 3.24
N LEU A 376 -20.18 -3.71 3.94
CA LEU A 376 -20.23 -5.13 3.67
C LEU A 376 -21.67 -5.60 3.78
N GLU A 377 -22.18 -6.18 2.70
CA GLU A 377 -23.53 -6.70 2.56
C GLU A 377 -23.49 -8.20 2.22
N LEU A 378 -24.35 -8.96 2.89
CA LEU A 378 -24.64 -10.35 2.58
C LEU A 378 -26.05 -10.46 2.00
N ILE A 379 -26.19 -11.15 0.88
CA ILE A 379 -27.47 -11.46 0.24
C ILE A 379 -27.65 -12.97 0.31
N ASP A 380 -28.67 -13.42 1.04
CA ASP A 380 -29.06 -14.83 1.10
C ASP A 380 -29.91 -15.20 -0.09
N LYS A 381 -29.55 -16.26 -0.81
CA LYS A 381 -30.28 -16.66 -2.04
C LYS A 381 -31.59 -17.41 -1.76
N LEU A 382 -31.70 -18.02 -0.59
CA LEU A 382 -32.90 -18.78 -0.23
C LEU A 382 -34.06 -17.85 0.21
N SER A 383 -33.75 -16.89 1.09
CA SER A 383 -34.75 -15.93 1.59
C SER A 383 -34.85 -14.68 0.71
N GLY A 384 -33.84 -14.32 -0.03
CA GLY A 384 -33.67 -13.04 -0.73
C GLY A 384 -33.35 -11.88 0.22
N ASP A 385 -33.04 -12.14 1.48
CA ASP A 385 -32.75 -11.11 2.46
C ASP A 385 -31.38 -10.46 2.22
N HIS A 386 -31.34 -9.14 2.43
CA HIS A 386 -30.14 -8.33 2.41
C HIS A 386 -29.75 -7.94 3.85
N SER A 387 -28.56 -8.33 4.27
CA SER A 387 -28.03 -8.04 5.60
C SER A 387 -26.78 -7.18 5.51
N THR A 388 -26.84 -5.95 6.02
CA THR A 388 -25.67 -5.09 6.16
C THR A 388 -24.84 -5.55 7.37
N LEU A 389 -23.61 -5.99 7.14
CA LEU A 389 -22.71 -6.51 8.16
C LEU A 389 -21.73 -5.47 8.68
N ILE A 390 -21.28 -4.56 7.81
CA ILE A 390 -20.41 -3.43 8.14
C ILE A 390 -20.95 -2.20 7.41
N ASN A 391 -21.06 -1.08 8.10
CA ASN A 391 -21.45 0.21 7.52
C ASN A 391 -20.84 1.37 8.33
N HIS A 392 -19.53 1.35 8.50
CA HIS A 392 -18.82 2.39 9.24
C HIS A 392 -17.35 2.43 8.84
N ALA A 393 -16.68 3.54 9.09
CA ALA A 393 -15.23 3.62 8.97
C ALA A 393 -14.54 2.76 10.05
N ILE A 394 -13.54 1.99 9.65
CA ILE A 394 -12.67 1.25 10.56
C ILE A 394 -11.44 2.11 10.80
N LYS A 395 -11.16 2.42 12.06
CA LYS A 395 -10.04 3.27 12.46
C LYS A 395 -8.70 2.53 12.35
N GLY A 396 -7.63 3.30 12.25
CA GLY A 396 -6.26 2.81 12.18
C GLY A 396 -5.75 2.63 10.74
N GLY A 397 -4.43 2.57 10.59
CA GLY A 397 -3.76 2.37 9.31
C GLY A 397 -4.23 1.09 8.63
N HIS A 398 -4.49 1.15 7.32
CA HIS A 398 -5.06 0.04 6.53
C HIS A 398 -6.31 -0.58 7.18
N GLY A 399 -7.17 0.27 7.81
CA GLY A 399 -8.36 -0.20 8.49
C GLY A 399 -8.05 -1.16 9.65
N GLY A 400 -7.07 -0.83 10.49
CA GLY A 400 -6.64 -1.63 11.65
C GLY A 400 -5.65 -2.75 11.33
N GLY A 401 -5.29 -2.94 10.05
CA GLY A 401 -4.39 -4.02 9.65
C GLY A 401 -2.94 -3.82 10.09
N ASP A 402 -2.49 -2.56 10.23
CA ASP A 402 -1.11 -2.24 10.61
C ASP A 402 -0.82 -2.68 12.06
N GLN A 403 -1.77 -2.49 12.98
CA GLN A 403 -1.64 -3.00 14.34
C GLN A 403 -1.68 -4.53 14.35
N GLY A 404 -2.65 -5.12 13.66
CA GLY A 404 -2.84 -6.59 13.66
C GLY A 404 -1.63 -7.36 13.14
N ILE A 405 -0.88 -6.85 12.17
CA ILE A 405 0.33 -7.53 11.71
C ILE A 405 1.47 -7.44 12.73
N MET A 406 1.59 -6.33 13.44
CA MET A 406 2.58 -6.19 14.52
C MET A 406 2.25 -7.11 15.69
N ASP A 407 0.97 -7.19 16.08
CA ASP A 407 0.50 -8.12 17.12
C ASP A 407 0.84 -9.57 16.75
N ASP A 408 0.59 -9.98 15.50
CA ASP A 408 0.88 -11.32 15.00
C ASP A 408 2.39 -11.59 14.92
N PHE A 409 3.20 -10.61 14.48
CA PHE A 409 4.66 -10.73 14.44
C PHE A 409 5.26 -10.96 15.82
N VAL A 410 4.88 -10.16 16.80
CA VAL A 410 5.30 -10.31 18.20
C VAL A 410 4.88 -11.68 18.75
N ALA A 411 3.62 -12.07 18.54
CA ALA A 411 3.09 -13.34 19.02
C ALA A 411 3.80 -14.55 18.38
N ASN A 412 4.16 -14.48 17.09
CA ASN A 412 4.89 -15.53 16.39
C ASN A 412 6.34 -15.68 16.88
N ILE A 413 6.99 -14.57 17.27
CA ILE A 413 8.34 -14.63 17.90
C ILE A 413 8.26 -15.24 19.28
N GLN A 414 7.23 -14.90 20.08
CA GLN A 414 7.06 -15.41 21.43
C GLN A 414 6.63 -16.88 21.46
N ASP A 415 5.90 -17.34 20.46
CA ASP A 415 5.43 -18.73 20.34
C ASP A 415 5.70 -19.27 18.92
N PRO A 416 6.87 -19.91 18.70
CA PRO A 416 7.22 -20.48 17.39
C PRO A 416 6.31 -21.62 16.92
N SER A 417 5.40 -22.14 17.75
CA SER A 417 4.43 -23.16 17.34
C SER A 417 3.25 -22.57 16.54
N ARG A 418 3.08 -21.25 16.55
CA ARG A 418 2.02 -20.57 15.82
C ARG A 418 2.34 -20.52 14.31
N PRO A 419 1.35 -20.78 13.44
CA PRO A 419 1.54 -20.62 12.00
C PRO A 419 1.63 -19.14 11.63
N VAL A 420 2.73 -18.75 10.99
CA VAL A 420 2.91 -17.38 10.46
C VAL A 420 1.97 -17.17 9.27
N GLN A 421 0.90 -16.40 9.46
CA GLN A 421 -0.17 -16.23 8.45
C GLN A 421 0.31 -15.61 7.15
N THR A 422 1.22 -14.63 7.24
CA THR A 422 1.83 -13.95 6.09
C THR A 422 3.31 -14.28 5.98
N SER A 423 3.67 -15.57 6.16
CA SER A 423 5.05 -16.02 5.97
C SER A 423 5.54 -15.66 4.57
N LEU A 424 6.85 -15.45 4.42
CA LEU A 424 7.46 -15.10 3.13
C LEU A 424 7.11 -16.14 2.05
N THR A 425 7.14 -17.43 2.38
CA THR A 425 6.76 -18.52 1.46
C THR A 425 5.32 -18.40 0.97
N HIS A 426 4.35 -18.18 1.86
CA HIS A 426 2.96 -17.99 1.45
C HIS A 426 2.75 -16.70 0.67
N SER A 427 3.36 -15.60 1.12
CA SER A 427 3.24 -14.28 0.50
C SER A 427 3.89 -14.21 -0.89
N SER A 428 4.89 -15.05 -1.15
CA SER A 428 5.58 -15.12 -2.44
C SER A 428 4.62 -15.46 -3.60
N ILE A 429 3.56 -16.21 -3.33
CA ILE A 429 2.58 -16.63 -4.36
C ILE A 429 1.90 -15.40 -4.98
N SER A 430 1.48 -14.44 -4.18
CA SER A 430 0.86 -13.19 -4.66
C SER A 430 1.83 -12.36 -5.51
N HIS A 431 3.11 -12.37 -5.16
CA HIS A 431 4.16 -11.69 -5.94
C HIS A 431 4.39 -12.39 -7.29
N MET A 432 4.47 -13.71 -7.29
CA MET A 432 4.55 -14.48 -8.53
C MET A 432 3.32 -14.29 -9.42
N MET A 433 2.11 -14.14 -8.84
CA MET A 433 0.91 -13.78 -9.59
C MET A 433 1.04 -12.42 -10.26
N ALA A 434 1.58 -11.42 -9.55
CA ALA A 434 1.80 -10.09 -10.11
C ALA A 434 2.78 -10.11 -11.28
N PHE A 435 3.90 -10.83 -11.16
CA PHE A 435 4.85 -11.00 -12.26
C PHE A 435 4.25 -11.77 -13.45
N ALA A 436 3.49 -12.84 -13.20
CA ALA A 436 2.79 -13.58 -14.24
C ALA A 436 1.74 -12.72 -14.97
N ALA A 437 1.00 -11.86 -14.23
CA ALA A 437 0.04 -10.93 -14.82
C ALA A 437 0.74 -9.86 -15.66
N ASP A 438 1.90 -9.38 -15.23
CA ASP A 438 2.67 -8.43 -16.02
C ASP A 438 3.28 -9.08 -17.28
N LEU A 439 3.76 -10.33 -17.18
CA LEU A 439 4.21 -11.09 -18.33
C LEU A 439 3.06 -11.29 -19.34
N SER A 440 1.89 -11.74 -18.88
CA SER A 440 0.70 -11.89 -19.72
C SER A 440 0.32 -10.61 -20.45
N ARG A 441 0.36 -9.48 -19.74
CA ARG A 441 0.11 -8.14 -20.31
C ARG A 441 1.11 -7.77 -21.41
N LEU A 442 2.38 -8.10 -21.21
CA LEU A 442 3.47 -7.77 -22.16
C LEU A 442 3.43 -8.65 -23.40
N THR A 443 3.10 -9.93 -23.24
CA THR A 443 3.08 -10.93 -24.33
C THR A 443 1.71 -11.06 -24.98
N SER A 444 0.63 -10.59 -24.33
CA SER A 444 -0.77 -10.84 -24.71
C SER A 444 -1.14 -12.33 -24.72
N GLU A 445 -0.45 -13.14 -23.92
CA GLU A 445 -0.67 -14.58 -23.82
C GLU A 445 -1.26 -14.96 -22.46
N THR A 446 -2.00 -16.06 -22.41
CA THR A 446 -2.41 -16.68 -21.15
C THR A 446 -1.22 -17.38 -20.52
N VAL A 447 -0.97 -17.10 -19.24
CA VAL A 447 0.11 -17.71 -18.47
C VAL A 447 -0.43 -18.88 -17.66
N GLU A 448 0.18 -20.05 -17.80
CA GLU A 448 0.00 -21.19 -16.91
C GLU A 448 0.90 -20.98 -15.68
N PHE A 449 0.30 -20.77 -14.53
CA PHE A 449 0.99 -20.25 -13.35
C PHE A 449 2.05 -21.20 -12.79
N VAL A 450 1.78 -22.52 -12.78
CA VAL A 450 2.74 -23.51 -12.29
C VAL A 450 3.98 -23.52 -13.16
N LYS A 451 3.82 -23.57 -14.48
CA LYS A 451 4.95 -23.53 -15.43
C LYS A 451 5.74 -22.23 -15.33
N PHE A 452 5.05 -21.10 -15.13
CA PHE A 452 5.73 -19.82 -14.91
C PHE A 452 6.65 -19.89 -13.69
N ARG A 453 6.15 -20.41 -12.56
CA ARG A 453 6.95 -20.55 -11.33
C ARG A 453 8.13 -21.52 -11.46
N GLU A 454 8.00 -22.55 -12.26
CA GLU A 454 9.09 -23.52 -12.52
C GLU A 454 10.21 -22.91 -13.37
N ASN A 455 9.85 -22.05 -14.33
CA ASN A 455 10.78 -21.46 -15.31
C ASN A 455 11.49 -20.18 -14.82
N VAL A 456 11.15 -19.64 -13.66
CA VAL A 456 11.83 -18.52 -13.01
C VAL A 456 12.97 -19.06 -12.07
#